data_16a86424e60feeb37804631e03aa7809
#
_entry.id   16a86424e60feeb37804631e03aa7809
#
_cell.length_a   1.000
_cell.length_b   1.000
_cell.length_c   1.000
_cell.angle_alpha   90.00
_cell.angle_beta   90.00
_cell.angle_gamma   90.00
#
_symmetry.space_group_name_H-M   'P 1'
#
loop_
_entity.id
_entity.type
_entity.pdbx_description
1 polymer ?
#
loop_
_entity_poly.entity_id
_entity_poly.type
_entity_poly.pdbx_seq_one_letter_code
_entity_poly.pdbx_strand_id
1 'polypeptide(L)'
;MSSICSSISKSLLFQLLIIATIILAGIVVGAQTYKDFAIRHHDTLQILDYLILGIFVCEAVIKILAEGKKPHNYFKNPWNVFDFAIGAACLLEPVLPVGGAFLPVLRLARILRVLRLVTAIPKLQVLVSCLLKSLPSMFYVSILLFLLFYVYGTMAVFLYGENDPIHFRNLQTSILSLFRVVTLEDWTDVMYINMYGSIAYGYSTEDLNKWKPNSSASPLGASVFFVSFVLVGTM
;
A
#
# COMPACT_ATOMS: atom_id res chain seq x y z
N MET A 1 -15.42 23.31 30.44
CA MET A 1 -15.60 22.49 29.20
C MET A 1 -14.43 21.55 28.98
N SER A 2 -13.17 21.97 29.06
CA SER A 2 -12.01 21.09 28.81
C SER A 2 -11.89 19.91 29.78
N SER A 3 -12.22 20.08 31.08
CA SER A 3 -12.20 18.96 32.03
C SER A 3 -13.25 17.90 31.75
N ILE A 4 -14.44 18.29 31.30
CA ILE A 4 -15.51 17.37 30.93
C ILE A 4 -15.11 16.60 29.65
N CYS A 5 -14.62 17.28 28.62
CA CYS A 5 -14.14 16.65 27.38
C CYS A 5 -12.97 15.68 27.64
N SER A 6 -12.05 16.03 28.55
CA SER A 6 -10.96 15.15 28.97
C SER A 6 -11.47 13.90 29.70
N SER A 7 -12.48 14.01 30.55
CA SER A 7 -13.10 12.87 31.23
C SER A 7 -13.84 11.95 30.23
N ILE A 8 -14.56 12.53 29.29
CA ILE A 8 -15.25 11.77 28.24
C ILE A 8 -14.24 11.03 27.35
N SER A 9 -13.21 11.72 26.87
CA SER A 9 -12.18 11.13 25.98
C SER A 9 -11.42 9.95 26.62
N LYS A 10 -11.30 9.94 27.96
CA LYS A 10 -10.64 8.87 28.72
C LYS A 10 -11.60 7.77 29.17
N SER A 11 -12.91 7.96 29.01
CA SER A 11 -13.91 6.96 29.40
C SER A 11 -13.80 5.69 28.57
N LEU A 12 -13.88 4.54 29.24
CA LEU A 12 -13.88 3.23 28.58
C LEU A 12 -15.05 3.09 27.59
N LEU A 13 -16.22 3.60 27.97
CA LEU A 13 -17.41 3.55 27.10
C LEU A 13 -17.19 4.34 25.80
N PHE A 14 -16.57 5.51 25.86
CA PHE A 14 -16.26 6.31 24.68
C PHE A 14 -15.25 5.59 23.79
N GLN A 15 -14.21 5.00 24.34
CA GLN A 15 -13.22 4.23 23.59
C GLN A 15 -13.84 3.01 22.90
N LEU A 16 -14.70 2.26 23.61
CA LEU A 16 -15.41 1.11 23.04
C LEU A 16 -16.37 1.55 21.92
N LEU A 17 -17.05 2.68 22.07
CA LEU A 17 -17.92 3.24 21.05
C LEU A 17 -17.12 3.56 19.77
N ILE A 18 -15.96 4.20 19.92
CA ILE A 18 -15.10 4.51 18.76
C ILE A 18 -14.60 3.24 18.10
N ILE A 19 -14.14 2.24 18.85
CA ILE A 19 -13.72 0.94 18.29
C ILE A 19 -14.87 0.28 17.54
N ALA A 20 -16.07 0.23 18.11
CA ALA A 20 -17.24 -0.33 17.46
C ALA A 20 -17.61 0.41 16.17
N THR A 21 -17.49 1.75 16.18
CA THR A 21 -17.71 2.58 14.98
C THR A 21 -16.68 2.29 13.88
N ILE A 22 -15.40 2.07 14.23
CA ILE A 22 -14.36 1.71 13.25
C ILE A 22 -14.63 0.33 12.65
N ILE A 23 -15.03 -0.64 13.48
CA ILE A 23 -15.39 -1.98 13.00
C ILE A 23 -16.61 -1.91 12.07
N LEU A 24 -17.63 -1.14 12.45
CA LEU A 24 -18.81 -0.90 11.61
C LEU A 24 -18.42 -0.25 10.27
N ALA A 25 -17.53 0.74 10.28
CA ALA A 25 -16.99 1.35 9.09
C ALA A 25 -16.32 0.32 8.16
N GLY A 26 -15.53 -0.59 8.73
CA GLY A 26 -14.91 -1.69 7.98
C GLY A 26 -15.94 -2.62 7.33
N ILE A 27 -17.01 -2.99 8.06
CA ILE A 27 -18.10 -3.83 7.55
C ILE A 27 -18.83 -3.12 6.41
N VAL A 28 -19.15 -1.82 6.56
CA VAL A 28 -19.83 -1.02 5.53
C VAL A 28 -18.99 -0.93 4.25
N VAL A 29 -17.69 -0.63 4.38
CA VAL A 29 -16.78 -0.62 3.23
C VAL A 29 -16.68 -2.01 2.59
N GLY A 30 -16.59 -3.07 3.39
CA GLY A 30 -16.62 -4.45 2.89
C GLY A 30 -17.90 -4.77 2.12
N ALA A 31 -19.06 -4.37 2.63
CA ALA A 31 -20.34 -4.56 1.97
C ALA A 31 -20.44 -3.79 0.63
N GLN A 32 -19.82 -2.62 0.54
CA GLN A 32 -19.77 -1.82 -0.70
C GLN A 32 -18.95 -2.48 -1.82
N THR A 33 -18.12 -3.49 -1.53
CA THR A 33 -17.39 -4.25 -2.56
C THR A 33 -18.31 -5.17 -3.38
N TYR A 34 -19.46 -5.57 -2.82
CA TYR A 34 -20.45 -6.39 -3.51
C TYR A 34 -21.38 -5.50 -4.33
N LYS A 35 -21.16 -5.41 -5.65
CA LYS A 35 -21.85 -4.47 -6.55
C LYS A 35 -23.38 -4.54 -6.46
N ASP A 36 -23.96 -5.74 -6.49
CA ASP A 36 -25.42 -5.94 -6.45
C ASP A 36 -26.02 -5.49 -5.12
N PHE A 37 -25.31 -5.75 -4.02
CA PHE A 37 -25.71 -5.32 -2.69
C PHE A 37 -25.60 -3.80 -2.55
N ALA A 38 -24.52 -3.21 -3.02
CA ALA A 38 -24.24 -1.78 -2.97
C ALA A 38 -25.30 -0.98 -3.77
N ILE A 39 -25.72 -1.48 -4.93
CA ILE A 39 -26.77 -0.85 -5.74
C ILE A 39 -28.12 -0.93 -5.02
N ARG A 40 -28.48 -2.10 -4.48
CA ARG A 40 -29.78 -2.32 -3.82
C ARG A 40 -29.94 -1.51 -2.53
N HIS A 41 -28.87 -1.28 -1.79
CA HIS A 41 -28.88 -0.60 -0.49
C HIS A 41 -28.07 0.69 -0.48
N HIS A 42 -27.95 1.35 -1.63
CA HIS A 42 -27.13 2.54 -1.82
C HIS A 42 -27.43 3.62 -0.76
N ASP A 43 -28.68 3.99 -0.58
CA ASP A 43 -29.09 5.06 0.35
C ASP A 43 -28.79 4.71 1.80
N THR A 44 -29.01 3.45 2.19
CA THR A 44 -28.72 2.98 3.55
C THR A 44 -27.22 3.01 3.84
N LEU A 45 -26.40 2.54 2.89
CA LEU A 45 -24.94 2.56 3.03
C LEU A 45 -24.41 4.00 3.07
N GLN A 46 -24.98 4.89 2.29
CA GLN A 46 -24.60 6.30 2.27
C GLN A 46 -24.95 7.01 3.59
N ILE A 47 -26.13 6.76 4.15
CA ILE A 47 -26.53 7.29 5.45
C ILE A 47 -25.59 6.77 6.55
N LEU A 48 -25.26 5.48 6.55
CA LEU A 48 -24.32 4.91 7.50
C LEU A 48 -22.92 5.54 7.38
N ASP A 49 -22.45 5.78 6.16
CA ASP A 49 -21.16 6.45 5.93
C ASP A 49 -21.12 7.86 6.53
N TYR A 50 -22.19 8.65 6.33
CA TYR A 50 -22.29 10.00 6.92
C TYR A 50 -22.41 9.97 8.44
N LEU A 51 -23.15 9.02 9.01
CA LEU A 51 -23.24 8.84 10.47
C LEU A 51 -21.86 8.50 11.07
N ILE A 52 -21.15 7.57 10.48
CA ILE A 52 -19.78 7.17 10.89
C ILE A 52 -18.84 8.37 10.80
N LEU A 53 -18.89 9.12 9.70
CA LEU A 53 -18.09 10.32 9.51
C LEU A 53 -18.41 11.38 10.59
N GLY A 54 -19.70 11.60 10.88
CA GLY A 54 -20.14 12.51 11.94
C GLY A 54 -19.59 12.12 13.32
N ILE A 55 -19.62 10.83 13.65
CA ILE A 55 -19.05 10.32 14.93
C ILE A 55 -17.54 10.61 14.99
N PHE A 56 -16.80 10.39 13.92
CA PHE A 56 -15.36 10.65 13.86
C PHE A 56 -15.02 12.15 13.95
N VAL A 57 -15.84 13.01 13.36
CA VAL A 57 -15.67 14.46 13.51
C VAL A 57 -15.92 14.88 14.97
N CYS A 58 -17.00 14.39 15.58
CA CYS A 58 -17.28 14.63 16.99
C CYS A 58 -16.15 14.14 17.90
N GLU A 59 -15.61 12.95 17.63
CA GLU A 59 -14.45 12.43 18.35
C GLU A 59 -13.24 13.38 18.28
N ALA A 60 -12.88 13.81 17.07
CA ALA A 60 -11.76 14.73 16.86
C ALA A 60 -11.96 16.05 17.59
N VAL A 61 -13.17 16.63 17.49
CA VAL A 61 -13.53 17.87 18.22
C VAL A 61 -13.43 17.68 19.73
N ILE A 62 -13.94 16.59 20.27
CA ILE A 62 -13.86 16.29 21.72
C ILE A 62 -12.40 16.16 22.15
N LYS A 63 -11.55 15.45 21.40
CA LYS A 63 -10.12 15.28 21.68
C LYS A 63 -9.37 16.63 21.62
N ILE A 64 -9.65 17.49 20.64
CA ILE A 64 -9.06 18.83 20.53
C ILE A 64 -9.50 19.73 21.68
N LEU A 65 -10.77 19.74 22.04
CA LEU A 65 -11.30 20.51 23.15
C LEU A 65 -10.79 20.01 24.53
N ALA A 66 -10.47 18.72 24.63
CA ALA A 66 -9.89 18.13 25.83
C ALA A 66 -8.51 18.72 26.17
N GLU A 67 -7.74 19.18 25.17
CA GLU A 67 -6.43 19.87 25.36
C GLU A 67 -6.57 21.31 25.95
N GLY A 68 -7.78 21.82 26.02
CA GLY A 68 -8.10 23.09 26.69
C GLY A 68 -7.49 24.32 26.02
N LYS A 69 -6.64 25.05 26.76
CA LYS A 69 -6.07 26.34 26.33
C LYS A 69 -5.02 26.20 25.20
N LYS A 70 -4.53 24.99 24.90
CA LYS A 70 -3.47 24.74 23.91
C LYS A 70 -3.87 23.65 22.91
N PRO A 71 -4.85 23.90 22.00
CA PRO A 71 -5.35 22.89 21.07
C PRO A 71 -4.27 22.34 20.14
N HIS A 72 -3.18 23.10 19.89
CA HIS A 72 -2.06 22.62 19.10
C HIS A 72 -1.29 21.45 19.74
N ASN A 73 -1.46 21.19 21.04
CA ASN A 73 -0.88 20.01 21.68
C ASN A 73 -1.46 18.71 21.15
N TYR A 74 -2.69 18.70 20.63
CA TYR A 74 -3.29 17.57 19.94
C TYR A 74 -2.39 17.06 18.79
N PHE A 75 -1.81 17.98 18.02
CA PHE A 75 -0.94 17.66 16.87
C PHE A 75 0.49 17.28 17.24
N LYS A 76 0.88 17.34 18.53
CA LYS A 76 2.18 16.81 18.97
C LYS A 76 2.21 15.29 19.03
N ASN A 77 1.07 14.64 19.19
CA ASN A 77 0.97 13.20 19.16
C ASN A 77 0.80 12.71 17.71
N PRO A 78 1.76 11.95 17.14
CA PRO A 78 1.68 11.49 15.75
C PRO A 78 0.45 10.62 15.48
N TRP A 79 -0.07 9.91 16.47
CA TRP A 79 -1.29 9.12 16.32
C TRP A 79 -2.55 9.99 16.17
N ASN A 80 -2.61 11.12 16.86
CA ASN A 80 -3.70 12.08 16.70
C ASN A 80 -3.64 12.78 15.34
N VAL A 81 -2.42 13.08 14.86
CA VAL A 81 -2.21 13.63 13.51
C VAL A 81 -2.67 12.66 12.45
N PHE A 82 -2.35 11.39 12.60
CA PHE A 82 -2.79 10.32 11.70
C PHE A 82 -4.32 10.21 11.66
N ASP A 83 -4.99 10.18 12.84
CA ASP A 83 -6.45 10.15 12.92
C ASP A 83 -7.09 11.38 12.27
N PHE A 84 -6.52 12.55 12.52
CA PHE A 84 -7.00 13.80 11.93
C PHE A 84 -6.84 13.84 10.42
N ALA A 85 -5.70 13.39 9.91
CA ALA A 85 -5.41 13.34 8.47
C ALA A 85 -6.41 12.44 7.73
N ILE A 86 -6.70 11.24 8.27
CA ILE A 86 -7.73 10.34 7.71
C ILE A 86 -9.11 11.00 7.76
N GLY A 87 -9.48 11.62 8.88
CA GLY A 87 -10.75 12.30 9.02
C GLY A 87 -10.91 13.46 8.05
N ALA A 88 -9.88 14.28 7.90
CA ALA A 88 -9.84 15.39 6.94
C ALA A 88 -9.95 14.89 5.49
N ALA A 89 -9.23 13.83 5.12
CA ALA A 89 -9.32 13.23 3.79
C ALA A 89 -10.74 12.74 3.48
N CYS A 90 -11.45 12.15 4.46
CA CYS A 90 -12.84 11.73 4.29
C CYS A 90 -13.82 12.91 4.19
N LEU A 91 -13.53 14.05 4.84
CA LEU A 91 -14.35 15.25 4.76
C LEU A 91 -14.17 16.01 3.44
N LEU A 92 -13.02 15.88 2.79
CA LEU A 92 -12.76 16.54 1.51
C LEU A 92 -13.66 15.99 0.38
N GLU A 93 -14.05 14.72 0.44
CA GLU A 93 -14.85 14.08 -0.60
C GLU A 93 -16.19 14.78 -0.85
N PRO A 94 -17.06 15.05 0.15
CA PRO A 94 -18.33 15.73 -0.06
C PRO A 94 -18.20 17.25 -0.30
N VAL A 95 -17.05 17.86 0.06
CA VAL A 95 -16.85 19.32 0.01
C VAL A 95 -16.22 19.77 -1.31
N LEU A 96 -15.35 18.96 -1.88
CA LEU A 96 -14.68 19.31 -3.13
C LEU A 96 -15.50 18.81 -4.33
N PRO A 97 -16.04 19.69 -5.19
CA PRO A 97 -16.61 19.32 -6.46
C PRO A 97 -15.52 18.95 -7.45
N VAL A 98 -14.69 17.96 -7.10
CA VAL A 98 -13.55 17.55 -7.92
C VAL A 98 -14.08 16.62 -9.01
N GLY A 99 -14.21 17.14 -10.22
CA GLY A 99 -14.53 16.35 -11.41
C GLY A 99 -13.34 15.44 -11.80
N GLY A 100 -13.62 14.17 -12.11
CA GLY A 100 -12.73 13.31 -12.89
C GLY A 100 -11.69 12.52 -12.10
N ALA A 101 -10.41 12.86 -12.25
CA ALA A 101 -9.29 11.98 -11.91
C ALA A 101 -9.06 11.73 -10.40
N PHE A 102 -9.50 12.64 -9.53
CA PHE A 102 -9.26 12.54 -8.07
C PHE A 102 -10.37 11.80 -7.29
N LEU A 103 -11.55 11.62 -7.87
CA LEU A 103 -12.67 10.90 -7.22
C LEU A 103 -12.30 9.49 -6.74
N PRO A 104 -11.58 8.66 -7.53
CA PRO A 104 -11.17 7.34 -7.06
C PRO A 104 -10.23 7.40 -5.84
N VAL A 105 -9.34 8.41 -5.80
CA VAL A 105 -8.40 8.59 -4.67
C VAL A 105 -9.15 8.98 -3.39
N LEU A 106 -10.12 9.88 -3.48
CA LEU A 106 -10.95 10.26 -2.34
C LEU A 106 -11.78 9.08 -1.80
N ARG A 107 -12.27 8.21 -2.69
CA ARG A 107 -12.93 6.95 -2.28
C ARG A 107 -12.00 6.04 -1.49
N LEU A 108 -10.70 6.00 -1.82
CA LEU A 108 -9.71 5.24 -1.04
C LEU A 108 -9.58 5.78 0.39
N ALA A 109 -9.79 7.08 0.62
CA ALA A 109 -9.78 7.64 1.98
C ALA A 109 -10.82 7.00 2.90
N ARG A 110 -11.97 6.56 2.35
CA ARG A 110 -12.98 5.79 3.12
C ARG A 110 -12.43 4.47 3.64
N ILE A 111 -11.62 3.78 2.83
CA ILE A 111 -10.99 2.50 3.22
C ILE A 111 -9.95 2.77 4.32
N LEU A 112 -9.18 3.85 4.19
CA LEU A 112 -8.15 4.21 5.17
C LEU A 112 -8.71 4.48 6.57
N ARG A 113 -10.02 4.80 6.71
CA ARG A 113 -10.63 4.96 8.04
C ARG A 113 -10.53 3.71 8.92
N VAL A 114 -10.45 2.50 8.32
CA VAL A 114 -10.27 1.25 9.08
C VAL A 114 -8.89 1.20 9.75
N LEU A 115 -7.89 1.88 9.20
CA LEU A 115 -6.55 1.98 9.82
C LEU A 115 -6.56 2.72 11.16
N ARG A 116 -7.63 3.48 11.47
CA ARG A 116 -7.84 4.09 12.79
C ARG A 116 -7.96 3.05 13.91
N LEU A 117 -8.19 1.77 13.57
CA LEU A 117 -8.15 0.69 14.55
C LEU A 117 -6.76 0.58 15.22
N VAL A 118 -5.69 0.95 14.51
CA VAL A 118 -4.34 0.98 15.07
C VAL A 118 -4.24 2.02 16.18
N THR A 119 -4.84 3.19 15.98
CA THR A 119 -4.81 4.28 16.98
C THR A 119 -5.78 4.03 18.13
N ALA A 120 -6.86 3.29 17.90
CA ALA A 120 -7.86 2.97 18.92
C ALA A 120 -7.40 1.87 19.88
N ILE A 121 -6.49 0.98 19.47
CA ILE A 121 -6.01 -0.16 20.27
C ILE A 121 -4.55 0.06 20.70
N PRO A 122 -4.28 0.32 22.00
CA PRO A 122 -2.92 0.62 22.46
C PRO A 122 -1.87 -0.45 22.12
N LYS A 123 -2.27 -1.73 22.16
CA LYS A 123 -1.37 -2.83 21.79
C LYS A 123 -0.92 -2.77 20.33
N LEU A 124 -1.83 -2.39 19.41
CA LEU A 124 -1.50 -2.22 18.00
C LEU A 124 -0.60 -0.99 17.78
N GLN A 125 -0.81 0.10 18.52
CA GLN A 125 0.08 1.27 18.49
C GLN A 125 1.52 0.89 18.84
N VAL A 126 1.71 0.07 19.88
CA VAL A 126 3.05 -0.40 20.28
C VAL A 126 3.69 -1.22 19.16
N LEU A 127 2.98 -2.19 18.60
CA LEU A 127 3.49 -3.02 17.49
C LEU A 127 3.89 -2.19 16.28
N VAL A 128 3.01 -1.28 15.82
CA VAL A 128 3.31 -0.41 14.69
C VAL A 128 4.45 0.56 15.01
N SER A 129 4.51 1.10 16.25
CA SER A 129 5.62 1.95 16.68
C SER A 129 6.97 1.22 16.64
N CYS A 130 7.00 -0.05 17.08
CA CYS A 130 8.21 -0.88 17.00
C CYS A 130 8.62 -1.12 15.54
N LEU A 131 7.65 -1.43 14.67
CA LEU A 131 7.89 -1.60 13.25
C LEU A 131 8.47 -0.32 12.63
N LEU A 132 7.84 0.83 12.84
CA LEU A 132 8.31 2.11 12.30
C LEU A 132 9.69 2.52 12.84
N LYS A 133 10.01 2.18 14.10
CA LYS A 133 11.34 2.42 14.67
C LYS A 133 12.44 1.54 14.07
N SER A 134 12.10 0.39 13.49
CA SER A 134 13.08 -0.47 12.81
C SER A 134 13.40 -0.01 11.39
N LEU A 135 12.51 0.78 10.74
CA LEU A 135 12.71 1.23 9.37
C LEU A 135 14.01 2.01 9.14
N PRO A 136 14.44 2.95 10.02
CA PRO A 136 15.69 3.68 9.81
C PRO A 136 16.92 2.77 9.72
N SER A 137 16.96 1.68 10.48
CA SER A 137 18.09 0.73 10.42
C SER A 137 18.13 -0.04 9.09
N MET A 138 16.96 -0.29 8.49
CA MET A 138 16.84 -0.99 7.21
C MET A 138 17.10 -0.07 6.00
N PHE A 139 17.09 1.25 6.20
CA PHE A 139 17.20 2.22 5.10
C PHE A 139 18.52 2.07 4.32
N TYR A 140 19.66 1.88 5.00
CA TYR A 140 20.94 1.69 4.34
C TYR A 140 21.01 0.39 3.56
N VAL A 141 20.44 -0.67 4.08
CA VAL A 141 20.33 -1.96 3.38
C VAL A 141 19.43 -1.81 2.13
N SER A 142 18.34 -1.06 2.26
CA SER A 142 17.44 -0.78 1.13
C SER A 142 18.14 0.01 0.02
N ILE A 143 18.99 0.99 0.35
CA ILE A 143 19.80 1.73 -0.64
C ILE A 143 20.74 0.78 -1.37
N LEU A 144 21.45 -0.09 -0.64
CA LEU A 144 22.38 -1.05 -1.24
C LEU A 144 21.63 -2.03 -2.17
N LEU A 145 20.48 -2.52 -1.72
CA LEU A 145 19.64 -3.39 -2.51
C LEU A 145 19.13 -2.68 -3.78
N PHE A 146 18.69 -1.42 -3.66
CA PHE A 146 18.26 -0.63 -4.81
C PHE A 146 19.38 -0.42 -5.82
N LEU A 147 20.61 -0.16 -5.35
CA LEU A 147 21.79 -0.07 -6.22
C LEU A 147 22.05 -1.40 -6.95
N LEU A 148 21.91 -2.52 -6.25
CA LEU A 148 22.04 -3.85 -6.85
C LEU A 148 21.00 -4.05 -7.95
N PHE A 149 19.72 -3.73 -7.68
CA PHE A 149 18.64 -3.79 -8.68
C PHE A 149 18.92 -2.90 -9.89
N TYR A 150 19.43 -1.71 -9.66
CA TYR A 150 19.76 -0.78 -10.75
C TYR A 150 20.86 -1.33 -11.66
N VAL A 151 21.96 -1.83 -11.08
CA VAL A 151 23.09 -2.38 -11.84
C VAL A 151 22.65 -3.63 -12.61
N TYR A 152 22.09 -4.61 -11.93
CA TYR A 152 21.63 -5.84 -12.58
C TYR A 152 20.47 -5.56 -13.54
N GLY A 153 19.56 -4.63 -13.21
CA GLY A 153 18.47 -4.23 -14.08
C GLY A 153 18.96 -3.63 -15.38
N THR A 154 19.93 -2.74 -15.33
CA THR A 154 20.53 -2.15 -16.52
C THR A 154 21.27 -3.22 -17.35
N MET A 155 22.04 -4.09 -16.71
CA MET A 155 22.72 -5.21 -17.40
C MET A 155 21.69 -6.13 -18.07
N ALA A 156 20.60 -6.47 -17.39
CA ALA A 156 19.55 -7.33 -17.95
C ALA A 156 18.88 -6.74 -19.18
N VAL A 157 18.64 -5.41 -19.19
CA VAL A 157 18.09 -4.74 -20.39
C VAL A 157 19.03 -4.89 -21.58
N PHE A 158 20.33 -4.68 -21.38
CA PHE A 158 21.31 -4.80 -22.48
C PHE A 158 21.55 -6.25 -22.93
N LEU A 159 21.55 -7.21 -21.99
CA LEU A 159 21.85 -8.61 -22.31
C LEU A 159 20.62 -9.37 -22.81
N TYR A 160 19.47 -9.11 -22.27
CA TYR A 160 18.27 -9.93 -22.47
C TYR A 160 17.07 -9.18 -23.03
N GLY A 161 17.12 -7.85 -23.16
CA GLY A 161 15.98 -7.04 -23.60
C GLY A 161 15.44 -7.40 -24.99
N GLU A 162 16.30 -7.83 -25.92
CA GLU A 162 15.88 -8.28 -27.25
C GLU A 162 15.31 -9.70 -27.23
N ASN A 163 15.89 -10.60 -26.43
CA ASN A 163 15.43 -11.98 -26.29
C ASN A 163 14.14 -12.06 -25.46
N ASP A 164 14.07 -11.30 -24.38
CA ASP A 164 12.96 -11.38 -23.40
C ASP A 164 12.38 -9.98 -23.11
N PRO A 165 11.70 -9.36 -24.08
CA PRO A 165 11.10 -8.04 -23.93
C PRO A 165 9.96 -7.98 -22.93
N ILE A 166 9.35 -9.09 -22.53
CA ILE A 166 8.34 -9.12 -21.48
C ILE A 166 8.96 -8.70 -20.15
N HIS A 167 10.14 -9.24 -19.84
CA HIS A 167 10.79 -9.03 -18.55
C HIS A 167 11.84 -7.90 -18.58
N PHE A 168 12.53 -7.66 -19.73
CA PHE A 168 13.73 -6.81 -19.78
C PHE A 168 13.72 -5.72 -20.85
N ARG A 169 12.55 -5.34 -21.43
CA ARG A 169 12.47 -4.31 -22.49
C ARG A 169 12.97 -2.92 -22.08
N ASN A 170 12.89 -2.58 -20.78
CA ASN A 170 13.37 -1.33 -20.22
C ASN A 170 13.71 -1.49 -18.73
N LEU A 171 14.40 -0.50 -18.15
CA LEU A 171 14.85 -0.53 -16.78
C LEU A 171 13.69 -0.75 -15.77
N GLN A 172 12.54 -0.12 -15.99
CA GLN A 172 11.39 -0.22 -15.08
C GLN A 172 10.85 -1.65 -15.03
N THR A 173 10.62 -2.30 -16.20
CA THR A 173 10.19 -3.69 -16.25
C THR A 173 11.27 -4.64 -15.74
N SER A 174 12.53 -4.34 -16.02
CA SER A 174 13.66 -5.14 -15.56
C SER A 174 13.77 -5.14 -14.02
N ILE A 175 13.66 -3.98 -13.37
CA ILE A 175 13.65 -3.89 -11.90
C ILE A 175 12.47 -4.68 -11.31
N LEU A 176 11.28 -4.58 -11.91
CA LEU A 176 10.11 -5.34 -11.46
C LEU A 176 10.32 -6.85 -11.61
N SER A 177 10.88 -7.30 -12.73
CA SER A 177 11.20 -8.71 -12.95
C SER A 177 12.28 -9.21 -12.00
N LEU A 178 13.31 -8.43 -11.75
CA LEU A 178 14.34 -8.76 -10.77
C LEU A 178 13.80 -8.78 -9.34
N PHE A 179 12.82 -7.91 -9.02
CA PHE A 179 12.13 -7.99 -7.72
C PHE A 179 11.40 -9.34 -7.56
N ARG A 180 10.74 -9.83 -8.62
CA ARG A 180 10.14 -11.17 -8.65
C ARG A 180 11.22 -12.26 -8.47
N VAL A 181 12.34 -12.15 -9.17
CA VAL A 181 13.47 -13.09 -9.08
C VAL A 181 14.05 -13.16 -7.67
N VAL A 182 14.27 -12.01 -6.99
CA VAL A 182 14.84 -11.99 -5.64
C VAL A 182 13.89 -12.53 -4.58
N THR A 183 12.60 -12.47 -4.80
CA THR A 183 11.59 -13.12 -3.94
C THR A 183 11.49 -14.63 -4.20
N LEU A 184 12.32 -15.16 -5.08
CA LEU A 184 12.36 -16.57 -5.50
C LEU A 184 11.09 -17.04 -6.23
N GLU A 185 10.28 -16.11 -6.74
CA GLU A 185 9.08 -16.41 -7.50
C GLU A 185 9.44 -16.58 -8.97
N ASP A 186 9.19 -17.76 -9.52
CA ASP A 186 9.42 -18.14 -10.94
C ASP A 186 10.80 -17.73 -11.51
N TRP A 187 11.80 -17.55 -10.66
CA TRP A 187 13.11 -17.07 -11.10
C TRP A 187 13.78 -18.03 -12.10
N THR A 188 13.50 -19.33 -11.97
CA THR A 188 14.01 -20.36 -12.88
C THR A 188 13.43 -20.23 -14.27
N ASP A 189 12.13 -19.89 -14.39
CA ASP A 189 11.47 -19.74 -15.69
C ASP A 189 12.02 -18.53 -16.43
N VAL A 190 12.21 -17.40 -15.75
CA VAL A 190 12.85 -16.21 -16.32
C VAL A 190 14.28 -16.53 -16.76
N MET A 191 15.01 -17.31 -15.97
CA MET A 191 16.36 -17.77 -16.33
C MET A 191 16.33 -18.69 -17.57
N TYR A 192 15.41 -19.67 -17.63
CA TYR A 192 15.32 -20.62 -18.75
C TYR A 192 14.92 -19.96 -20.07
N ILE A 193 14.05 -18.94 -20.05
CA ILE A 193 13.75 -18.12 -21.23
C ILE A 193 15.05 -17.55 -21.83
N ASN A 194 15.96 -17.09 -20.99
CA ASN A 194 17.21 -16.49 -21.40
C ASN A 194 18.33 -17.52 -21.66
N MET A 195 18.22 -18.72 -21.07
CA MET A 195 19.13 -19.83 -21.36
C MET A 195 18.85 -20.46 -22.74
N TYR A 196 17.59 -20.69 -23.05
CA TYR A 196 17.19 -21.48 -24.23
C TYR A 196 16.64 -20.62 -25.38
N GLY A 197 16.36 -19.35 -25.11
CA GLY A 197 15.73 -18.41 -26.04
C GLY A 197 14.20 -18.41 -25.92
N SER A 198 13.62 -17.24 -26.06
CA SER A 198 12.18 -16.99 -25.88
C SER A 198 11.26 -17.77 -26.89
N ILE A 199 11.76 -18.10 -28.07
CA ILE A 199 11.02 -18.93 -29.03
C ILE A 199 10.98 -20.40 -28.58
N ALA A 200 12.06 -20.90 -27.99
CA ALA A 200 12.16 -22.29 -27.57
C ALA A 200 11.50 -22.56 -26.21
N TYR A 201 11.43 -21.57 -25.34
CA TYR A 201 10.92 -21.70 -23.98
C TYR A 201 10.16 -20.45 -23.49
N GLY A 202 9.03 -20.65 -22.85
CA GLY A 202 8.32 -19.70 -22.03
C GLY A 202 7.35 -18.75 -22.73
N TYR A 203 7.52 -18.47 -24.04
CA TYR A 203 6.63 -17.57 -24.76
C TYR A 203 5.51 -18.34 -25.49
N SER A 204 4.28 -17.83 -25.36
CA SER A 204 3.15 -18.29 -26.16
C SER A 204 3.22 -17.75 -27.59
N THR A 205 2.46 -18.36 -28.51
CA THR A 205 2.34 -17.85 -29.89
C THR A 205 1.79 -16.43 -29.95
N GLU A 206 0.93 -16.04 -29.00
CA GLU A 206 0.40 -14.69 -28.85
C GLU A 206 1.50 -13.70 -28.44
N ASP A 207 2.33 -14.08 -27.46
CA ASP A 207 3.46 -13.26 -27.01
C ASP A 207 4.49 -13.05 -28.11
N LEU A 208 4.82 -14.11 -28.87
CA LEU A 208 5.74 -14.02 -30.00
C LEU A 208 5.24 -13.05 -31.08
N ASN A 209 3.94 -13.07 -31.38
CA ASN A 209 3.33 -12.16 -32.35
C ASN A 209 3.31 -10.71 -31.88
N LYS A 210 3.07 -10.52 -30.58
CA LYS A 210 2.97 -9.19 -29.94
C LYS A 210 4.32 -8.52 -29.75
N TRP A 211 5.28 -9.26 -29.22
CA TRP A 211 6.57 -8.71 -28.81
C TRP A 211 7.67 -8.87 -29.82
N LYS A 212 7.54 -9.83 -30.78
CA LYS A 212 8.50 -10.14 -31.83
C LYS A 212 9.94 -10.19 -31.33
N PRO A 213 10.25 -11.04 -30.34
CA PRO A 213 11.56 -11.06 -29.72
C PRO A 213 12.63 -11.52 -30.74
N ASN A 214 13.83 -10.96 -30.65
CA ASN A 214 15.02 -11.46 -31.29
C ASN A 214 15.62 -12.58 -30.44
N SER A 215 15.10 -13.81 -30.60
CA SER A 215 15.42 -14.93 -29.74
C SER A 215 16.90 -15.31 -29.80
N SER A 216 17.57 -15.27 -28.69
CA SER A 216 18.97 -15.67 -28.55
C SER A 216 19.15 -16.52 -27.30
N ALA A 217 19.84 -17.65 -27.42
CA ALA A 217 20.16 -18.54 -26.30
C ALA A 217 21.50 -18.17 -25.68
N SER A 218 21.54 -18.02 -24.35
CA SER A 218 22.78 -17.77 -23.59
C SER A 218 22.83 -18.66 -22.33
N PRO A 219 23.05 -19.99 -22.45
CA PRO A 219 22.93 -20.91 -21.32
C PRO A 219 23.83 -20.56 -20.15
N LEU A 220 25.12 -20.34 -20.39
CA LEU A 220 26.08 -20.00 -19.35
C LEU A 220 25.88 -18.57 -18.82
N GLY A 221 25.67 -17.60 -19.72
CA GLY A 221 25.47 -16.20 -19.36
C GLY A 221 24.25 -16.00 -18.48
N ALA A 222 23.12 -16.57 -18.87
CA ALA A 222 21.91 -16.50 -18.08
C ALA A 222 22.03 -17.20 -16.72
N SER A 223 22.61 -18.42 -16.68
CA SER A 223 22.80 -19.14 -15.42
C SER A 223 23.65 -18.34 -14.45
N VAL A 224 24.80 -17.81 -14.87
CA VAL A 224 25.69 -17.02 -14.02
C VAL A 224 25.03 -15.74 -13.57
N PHE A 225 24.35 -15.04 -14.48
CA PHE A 225 23.65 -13.79 -14.17
C PHE A 225 22.56 -13.99 -13.10
N PHE A 226 21.61 -14.89 -13.34
CA PHE A 226 20.50 -15.09 -12.41
C PHE A 226 20.90 -15.73 -11.10
N VAL A 227 21.81 -16.73 -11.12
CA VAL A 227 22.30 -17.34 -9.88
C VAL A 227 23.08 -16.33 -9.03
N SER A 228 23.95 -15.51 -9.64
CA SER A 228 24.69 -14.48 -8.90
C SER A 228 23.75 -13.43 -8.33
N PHE A 229 22.74 -13.00 -9.08
CA PHE A 229 21.73 -12.05 -8.60
C PHE A 229 20.92 -12.61 -7.41
N VAL A 230 20.45 -13.85 -7.50
CA VAL A 230 19.71 -14.52 -6.43
C VAL A 230 20.58 -14.65 -5.18
N LEU A 231 21.82 -15.14 -5.31
CA LEU A 231 22.74 -15.29 -4.19
C LEU A 231 23.02 -13.96 -3.47
N VAL A 232 23.30 -12.90 -4.22
CA VAL A 232 23.62 -11.60 -3.61
C VAL A 232 22.37 -10.87 -3.11
N GLY A 233 21.24 -11.02 -3.81
CA GLY A 233 20.01 -10.32 -3.46
C GLY A 233 19.22 -10.95 -2.31
N THR A 234 19.43 -12.24 -2.01
CA THR A 234 18.76 -12.96 -0.90
C THR A 234 19.59 -12.99 0.38
N MET A 235 20.88 -12.67 0.33
CA MET A 235 21.76 -12.55 1.50
C MET A 235 21.54 -11.23 2.23
#